data_996477b794778a0bb9011f4ff3506a39
#
_entry.id   996477b794778a0bb9011f4ff3506a39
#
_cell.length_a   1.000
_cell.length_b   1.000
_cell.length_c   1.000
_cell.angle_alpha   90.00
_cell.angle_beta   90.00
_cell.angle_gamma   90.00
#
_symmetry.space_group_name_H-M   'P 1'
#
loop_
_entity.id
_entity.type
_entity.pdbx_description
1 polymer ?
#
loop_
_entity_poly.entity_id
_entity_poly.type
_entity_poly.pdbx_seq_one_letter_code
_entity_poly.pdbx_strand_id
1 'polypeptide(L)'
;MKISFLPLLLITSFVFAQESVEQPVEPIITDLDRLVESVKKTASSRSAEDNARLQRFLADKNRQQYLLNQMKAKLNAEEDRSVRLTNEYEDNDARLADLEEQLTLKLGSFGELFGIVRQTAGESKGQFSLSLTNIEYPERIEFLGDIAERKSLDLPTNEELERLWFEILNELNQSGKVKEYSTQILSKSGEVVDADILRMGVFNSVANGMYLNLVAEQNVLEYLPKQPDGGIRRSAKRLQTVSYTHLTLPTNA
;
A
#
# COMPACT_ATOMS: atom_id res chain seq x y z
N MET A 1 -13.06 15.67 -10.47
CA MET A 1 -13.25 17.03 -9.96
C MET A 1 -12.62 17.99 -10.98
N LYS A 2 -13.46 18.56 -11.86
CA LYS A 2 -13.02 19.45 -12.94
C LYS A 2 -13.05 20.88 -12.40
N ILE A 3 -11.87 21.50 -12.31
CA ILE A 3 -11.77 22.92 -12.02
C ILE A 3 -11.53 23.63 -13.35
N SER A 4 -12.59 24.27 -13.84
CA SER A 4 -12.58 25.14 -15.00
C SER A 4 -12.12 26.53 -14.56
N PHE A 5 -10.93 26.96 -15.01
CA PHE A 5 -10.48 28.35 -14.87
C PHE A 5 -10.87 29.12 -16.12
N LEU A 6 -11.81 30.03 -15.97
CA LEU A 6 -12.24 31.01 -16.97
C LEU A 6 -11.44 32.30 -16.72
N PRO A 7 -10.65 32.82 -17.69
CA PRO A 7 -10.06 34.15 -17.53
C PRO A 7 -11.06 35.22 -17.87
N LEU A 8 -11.30 36.07 -16.90
CA LEU A 8 -12.11 37.30 -17.01
C LEU A 8 -11.34 38.32 -17.85
N LEU A 9 -11.83 38.60 -19.07
CA LEU A 9 -11.29 39.61 -19.98
C LEU A 9 -11.87 40.98 -19.57
N LEU A 10 -11.03 41.78 -18.92
CA LEU A 10 -11.34 43.17 -18.55
C LEU A 10 -11.06 44.06 -19.77
N ILE A 11 -12.14 44.45 -20.49
CA ILE A 11 -12.09 45.45 -21.56
C ILE A 11 -12.18 46.82 -20.87
N THR A 12 -11.05 47.50 -20.73
CA THR A 12 -11.00 48.90 -20.38
C THR A 12 -11.16 49.73 -21.62
N SER A 13 -12.36 50.30 -21.79
CA SER A 13 -12.65 51.30 -22.81
C SER A 13 -11.91 52.59 -22.45
N PHE A 14 -10.91 52.92 -23.23
CA PHE A 14 -10.21 54.21 -23.14
C PHE A 14 -11.03 55.21 -23.99
N VAL A 15 -11.75 56.09 -23.33
CA VAL A 15 -12.43 57.23 -23.97
C VAL A 15 -11.34 58.27 -24.25
N PHE A 16 -11.00 58.45 -25.53
CA PHE A 16 -10.19 59.57 -25.97
C PHE A 16 -11.06 60.84 -26.02
N ALA A 17 -10.80 61.76 -25.13
CA ALA A 17 -11.29 63.13 -25.24
C ALA A 17 -10.52 63.82 -26.38
N GLN A 18 -11.24 64.18 -27.40
CA GLN A 18 -10.69 64.92 -28.55
C GLN A 18 -10.65 66.41 -28.15
N GLU A 19 -9.46 66.85 -27.76
CA GLU A 19 -9.22 68.26 -27.52
C GLU A 19 -8.88 68.90 -28.87
N SER A 20 -9.78 69.75 -29.33
CA SER A 20 -9.58 70.53 -30.59
C SER A 20 -8.56 71.62 -30.35
N VAL A 21 -7.33 71.35 -30.75
CA VAL A 21 -6.31 72.41 -30.79
C VAL A 21 -6.45 73.13 -32.11
N GLU A 22 -6.95 74.36 -32.01
CA GLU A 22 -6.86 75.35 -33.10
C GLU A 22 -5.40 75.59 -33.45
N GLN A 23 -4.97 75.13 -34.62
CA GLN A 23 -3.62 75.40 -35.12
C GLN A 23 -3.59 76.82 -35.74
N PRO A 24 -2.60 77.65 -35.44
CA PRO A 24 -2.40 78.90 -36.09
C PRO A 24 -2.03 78.67 -37.58
N VAL A 25 -2.76 79.37 -38.45
CA VAL A 25 -2.50 79.38 -39.90
C VAL A 25 -1.14 80.08 -40.15
N GLU A 26 -0.09 79.28 -40.40
CA GLU A 26 1.21 79.85 -40.83
C GLU A 26 1.09 80.46 -42.26
N PRO A 27 1.81 81.55 -42.51
CA PRO A 27 1.71 82.27 -43.81
C PRO A 27 2.24 81.37 -44.95
N ILE A 28 1.51 81.37 -46.06
CA ILE A 28 1.83 80.69 -47.31
C ILE A 28 3.28 81.01 -47.73
N ILE A 29 4.15 80.03 -47.70
CA ILE A 29 5.54 80.16 -48.07
C ILE A 29 5.64 80.39 -49.58
N THR A 30 5.91 81.62 -49.98
CA THR A 30 6.07 82.05 -51.38
C THR A 30 7.49 81.90 -51.91
N ASP A 31 8.36 81.21 -51.16
CA ASP A 31 9.75 81.01 -51.53
C ASP A 31 9.94 79.54 -52.01
N LEU A 32 10.12 79.35 -53.33
CA LEU A 32 10.25 78.05 -53.98
C LEU A 32 11.42 77.22 -53.40
N ASP A 33 12.48 77.85 -52.97
CA ASP A 33 13.64 77.18 -52.38
C ASP A 33 13.31 76.56 -51.02
N ARG A 34 12.53 77.22 -50.18
CA ARG A 34 12.02 76.64 -48.91
C ARG A 34 11.06 75.48 -49.14
N LEU A 35 10.23 75.55 -50.18
CA LEU A 35 9.38 74.45 -50.52
C LEU A 35 10.15 73.22 -50.98
N VAL A 36 11.20 73.40 -51.81
CA VAL A 36 12.07 72.31 -52.28
C VAL A 36 12.84 71.70 -51.11
N GLU A 37 13.31 72.51 -50.15
CA GLU A 37 14.03 72.00 -48.99
C GLU A 37 13.11 71.24 -48.01
N SER A 38 11.87 71.75 -47.85
CA SER A 38 10.83 71.03 -47.05
C SER A 38 10.43 69.70 -47.69
N VAL A 39 10.30 69.66 -49.00
CA VAL A 39 10.02 68.41 -49.77
C VAL A 39 11.17 67.43 -49.63
N LYS A 40 12.43 67.89 -49.79
CA LYS A 40 13.60 67.04 -49.60
C LYS A 40 13.67 66.49 -48.19
N LYS A 41 13.47 67.32 -47.17
CA LYS A 41 13.47 66.91 -45.79
C LYS A 41 12.35 65.93 -45.49
N THR A 42 11.12 66.18 -46.02
CA THR A 42 10.00 65.26 -45.88
C THR A 42 10.23 63.95 -46.62
N ALA A 43 10.82 63.99 -47.82
CA ALA A 43 11.18 62.80 -48.56
C ALA A 43 12.27 61.96 -47.86
N SER A 44 13.28 62.60 -47.27
CA SER A 44 14.32 61.90 -46.49
C SER A 44 13.77 61.30 -45.18
N SER A 45 12.88 62.01 -44.48
CA SER A 45 12.25 61.46 -43.25
C SER A 45 11.32 60.30 -43.56
N ARG A 46 10.51 60.37 -44.63
CA ARG A 46 9.68 59.24 -45.11
C ARG A 46 10.51 58.04 -45.51
N SER A 47 11.60 58.27 -46.24
CA SER A 47 12.51 57.17 -46.59
C SER A 47 13.17 56.50 -45.38
N ALA A 48 13.52 57.28 -44.34
CA ALA A 48 14.04 56.75 -43.09
C ALA A 48 12.96 55.96 -42.31
N GLU A 49 11.74 56.44 -42.28
CA GLU A 49 10.58 55.74 -41.65
C GLU A 49 10.27 54.42 -42.40
N ASP A 50 10.21 54.44 -43.69
CA ASP A 50 9.93 53.26 -44.51
C ASP A 50 11.05 52.21 -44.38
N ASN A 51 12.31 52.65 -44.34
CA ASN A 51 13.44 51.75 -44.03
C ASN A 51 13.33 51.17 -42.62
N ALA A 52 12.96 51.98 -41.64
CA ALA A 52 12.76 51.48 -40.28
C ALA A 52 11.60 50.47 -40.18
N ARG A 53 10.52 50.70 -40.91
CA ARG A 53 9.39 49.74 -41.02
C ARG A 53 9.81 48.45 -41.70
N LEU A 54 10.56 48.53 -42.79
CA LEU A 54 11.09 47.37 -43.50
C LEU A 54 12.00 46.53 -42.63
N GLN A 55 12.91 47.17 -41.87
CA GLN A 55 13.80 46.47 -40.95
C GLN A 55 13.04 45.77 -39.84
N ARG A 56 12.02 46.42 -39.26
CA ARG A 56 11.13 45.79 -38.25
C ARG A 56 10.38 44.60 -38.83
N PHE A 57 9.80 44.76 -40.00
CA PHE A 57 9.10 43.67 -40.69
C PHE A 57 10.01 42.46 -40.95
N LEU A 58 11.22 42.69 -41.45
CA LEU A 58 12.21 41.64 -41.70
C LEU A 58 12.64 40.95 -40.40
N ALA A 59 12.84 41.72 -39.32
CA ALA A 59 13.18 41.16 -38.03
C ALA A 59 12.04 40.29 -37.46
N ASP A 60 10.79 40.76 -37.58
CA ASP A 60 9.61 40.01 -37.13
C ASP A 60 9.41 38.74 -37.97
N LYS A 61 9.60 38.82 -39.31
CA LYS A 61 9.55 37.66 -40.20
C LYS A 61 10.61 36.61 -39.81
N ASN A 62 11.84 37.04 -39.58
CA ASN A 62 12.93 36.13 -39.19
C ASN A 62 12.67 35.50 -37.84
N ARG A 63 12.12 36.25 -36.87
CA ARG A 63 11.73 35.74 -35.59
C ARG A 63 10.60 34.71 -35.68
N GLN A 64 9.58 34.99 -36.49
CA GLN A 64 8.50 34.03 -36.76
C GLN A 64 9.03 32.75 -37.42
N GLN A 65 9.90 32.86 -38.39
CA GLN A 65 10.53 31.69 -39.06
C GLN A 65 11.38 30.87 -38.07
N TYR A 66 12.13 31.54 -37.21
CA TYR A 66 12.90 30.87 -36.15
C TYR A 66 11.98 30.10 -35.17
N LEU A 67 10.92 30.75 -34.68
CA LEU A 67 9.94 30.12 -33.80
C LEU A 67 9.24 28.94 -34.48
N LEU A 68 8.86 29.09 -35.74
CA LEU A 68 8.25 28.01 -36.52
C LEU A 68 9.18 26.79 -36.62
N ASN A 69 10.46 27.02 -36.95
CA ASN A 69 11.44 25.95 -37.04
C ASN A 69 11.67 25.28 -35.68
N GLN A 70 11.70 26.06 -34.59
CA GLN A 70 11.84 25.53 -33.24
C GLN A 70 10.62 24.67 -32.83
N MET A 71 9.40 25.13 -33.18
CA MET A 71 8.18 24.35 -32.89
C MET A 71 8.10 23.07 -33.71
N LYS A 72 8.51 23.12 -35.00
CA LYS A 72 8.60 21.92 -35.86
C LYS A 72 9.59 20.90 -35.28
N ALA A 73 10.76 21.36 -34.84
CA ALA A 73 11.75 20.48 -34.21
C ALA A 73 11.21 19.84 -32.90
N LYS A 74 10.50 20.60 -32.08
CA LYS A 74 9.83 20.06 -30.88
C LYS A 74 8.74 19.05 -31.22
N LEU A 75 7.91 19.36 -32.23
CA LEU A 75 6.86 18.44 -32.67
C LEU A 75 7.46 17.10 -33.12
N ASN A 76 8.46 17.11 -33.98
CA ASN A 76 9.12 15.90 -34.45
C ASN A 76 9.74 15.11 -33.28
N ALA A 77 10.37 15.79 -32.32
CA ALA A 77 10.93 15.13 -31.14
C ALA A 77 9.87 14.47 -30.26
N GLU A 78 8.68 15.09 -30.10
CA GLU A 78 7.58 14.48 -29.36
C GLU A 78 6.89 13.35 -30.16
N GLU A 79 6.81 13.46 -31.48
CA GLU A 79 6.33 12.37 -32.35
C GLU A 79 7.26 11.15 -32.26
N ASP A 80 8.58 11.33 -32.37
CA ASP A 80 9.57 10.26 -32.18
C ASP A 80 9.48 9.64 -30.76
N ARG A 81 9.30 10.49 -29.75
CA ARG A 81 9.12 10.03 -28.39
C ARG A 81 7.83 9.21 -28.23
N SER A 82 6.73 9.66 -28.83
CA SER A 82 5.46 8.95 -28.81
C SER A 82 5.57 7.56 -29.45
N VAL A 83 6.19 7.48 -30.62
CA VAL A 83 6.43 6.20 -31.32
C VAL A 83 7.27 5.25 -30.44
N ARG A 84 8.35 5.76 -29.86
CA ARG A 84 9.18 4.94 -28.97
C ARG A 84 8.41 4.42 -27.76
N LEU A 85 7.66 5.29 -27.09
CA LEU A 85 6.86 4.91 -25.91
C LEU A 85 5.76 3.91 -26.28
N THR A 86 5.15 4.03 -27.45
CA THR A 86 4.16 3.07 -27.93
C THR A 86 4.79 1.69 -28.14
N ASN A 87 5.96 1.64 -28.79
CA ASN A 87 6.67 0.38 -28.99
C ASN A 87 7.10 -0.25 -27.64
N GLU A 88 7.63 0.56 -26.71
CA GLU A 88 8.00 0.09 -25.37
C GLU A 88 6.77 -0.45 -24.60
N TYR A 89 5.61 0.18 -24.78
CA TYR A 89 4.37 -0.27 -24.18
C TYR A 89 3.92 -1.62 -24.76
N GLU A 90 3.92 -1.76 -26.08
CA GLU A 90 3.57 -2.99 -26.78
C GLU A 90 4.51 -4.15 -26.42
N ASP A 91 5.82 -3.88 -26.37
CA ASP A 91 6.83 -4.87 -25.95
C ASP A 91 6.62 -5.30 -24.50
N ASN A 92 6.32 -4.37 -23.61
CA ASN A 92 6.04 -4.68 -22.21
C ASN A 92 4.74 -5.47 -22.03
N ASP A 93 3.71 -5.14 -22.78
CA ASP A 93 2.43 -5.85 -22.77
C ASP A 93 2.60 -7.31 -23.24
N ALA A 94 3.32 -7.51 -24.35
CA ALA A 94 3.66 -8.85 -24.84
C ALA A 94 4.50 -9.65 -23.82
N ARG A 95 5.45 -8.99 -23.15
CA ARG A 95 6.27 -9.63 -22.10
C ARG A 95 5.47 -9.98 -20.86
N LEU A 96 4.50 -9.14 -20.47
CA LEU A 96 3.60 -9.44 -19.38
C LEU A 96 2.75 -10.68 -19.67
N ALA A 97 2.17 -10.76 -20.88
CA ALA A 97 1.38 -11.93 -21.30
C ALA A 97 2.21 -13.23 -21.27
N ASP A 98 3.46 -13.19 -21.76
CA ASP A 98 4.37 -14.35 -21.72
C ASP A 98 4.72 -14.76 -20.28
N LEU A 99 4.99 -13.78 -19.41
CA LEU A 99 5.28 -14.04 -17.99
C LEU A 99 4.07 -14.59 -17.23
N GLU A 100 2.85 -14.13 -17.54
CA GLU A 100 1.60 -14.65 -16.97
C GLU A 100 1.37 -16.11 -17.42
N GLU A 101 1.64 -16.43 -18.69
CA GLU A 101 1.55 -17.80 -19.18
C GLU A 101 2.60 -18.70 -18.48
N GLN A 102 3.84 -18.27 -18.40
CA GLN A 102 4.90 -19.02 -17.69
C GLN A 102 4.58 -19.20 -16.21
N LEU A 103 4.03 -18.17 -15.55
CA LEU A 103 3.59 -18.25 -14.17
C LEU A 103 2.47 -19.29 -14.02
N THR A 104 1.46 -19.25 -14.89
CA THR A 104 0.33 -20.21 -14.88
C THR A 104 0.80 -21.64 -15.08
N LEU A 105 1.72 -21.88 -16.01
CA LEU A 105 2.31 -23.20 -16.24
C LEU A 105 3.11 -23.71 -15.03
N LYS A 106 3.89 -22.82 -14.40
CA LYS A 106 4.64 -23.18 -13.17
C LYS A 106 3.73 -23.38 -11.97
N LEU A 107 2.68 -22.55 -11.82
CA LEU A 107 1.69 -22.69 -10.75
C LEU A 107 0.84 -23.94 -10.91
N GLY A 108 0.56 -24.39 -12.13
CA GLY A 108 -0.19 -25.62 -12.38
C GLY A 108 0.40 -26.85 -11.68
N SER A 109 1.73 -26.95 -11.65
CA SER A 109 2.43 -28.03 -10.95
C SER A 109 2.51 -27.83 -9.42
N PHE A 110 2.39 -26.61 -8.93
CA PHE A 110 2.43 -26.28 -7.50
C PHE A 110 1.05 -26.00 -6.90
N GLY A 111 0.05 -25.77 -7.72
CA GLY A 111 -1.32 -25.41 -7.28
C GLY A 111 -1.94 -26.45 -6.35
N GLU A 112 -1.73 -27.76 -6.62
CA GLU A 112 -2.16 -28.85 -5.74
C GLU A 112 -1.42 -28.80 -4.39
N LEU A 113 -0.09 -28.59 -4.42
CA LEU A 113 0.71 -28.51 -3.20
C LEU A 113 0.23 -27.38 -2.28
N PHE A 114 0.01 -26.19 -2.84
CA PHE A 114 -0.50 -25.06 -2.07
C PHE A 114 -1.96 -25.23 -1.65
N GLY A 115 -2.75 -25.96 -2.41
CA GLY A 115 -4.08 -26.42 -1.99
C GLY A 115 -4.00 -27.26 -0.72
N ILE A 116 -3.10 -28.22 -0.68
CA ILE A 116 -2.84 -29.07 0.49
C ILE A 116 -2.33 -28.25 1.68
N VAL A 117 -1.42 -27.30 1.46
CA VAL A 117 -0.92 -26.41 2.51
C VAL A 117 -2.05 -25.61 3.16
N ARG A 118 -2.94 -24.99 2.36
CA ARG A 118 -4.10 -24.25 2.87
C ARG A 118 -5.07 -25.17 3.63
N GLN A 119 -5.33 -26.34 3.10
CA GLN A 119 -6.17 -27.32 3.76
C GLN A 119 -5.57 -27.74 5.10
N THR A 120 -4.27 -28.08 5.13
CA THR A 120 -3.55 -28.46 6.35
C THR A 120 -3.56 -27.34 7.39
N ALA A 121 -3.36 -26.08 6.96
CA ALA A 121 -3.45 -24.92 7.85
C ALA A 121 -4.87 -24.75 8.42
N GLY A 122 -5.92 -24.91 7.61
CA GLY A 122 -7.31 -24.84 8.05
C GLY A 122 -7.69 -25.97 9.03
N GLU A 123 -7.29 -27.18 8.75
CA GLU A 123 -7.48 -28.33 9.64
C GLU A 123 -6.73 -28.14 10.97
N SER A 124 -5.47 -27.69 10.90
CA SER A 124 -4.65 -27.37 12.08
C SER A 124 -5.26 -26.26 12.91
N LYS A 125 -5.75 -25.17 12.28
CA LYS A 125 -6.51 -24.10 12.96
C LYS A 125 -7.69 -24.66 13.74
N GLY A 126 -8.49 -25.51 13.09
CA GLY A 126 -9.67 -26.13 13.72
C GLY A 126 -9.29 -26.99 14.94
N GLN A 127 -8.24 -27.82 14.82
CA GLN A 127 -7.79 -28.68 15.90
C GLN A 127 -7.14 -27.89 17.04
N PHE A 128 -6.27 -26.92 16.72
CA PHE A 128 -5.52 -26.17 17.72
C PHE A 128 -6.41 -25.19 18.49
N SER A 129 -7.47 -24.67 17.88
CA SER A 129 -8.45 -23.84 18.60
C SER A 129 -9.18 -24.58 19.72
N LEU A 130 -9.27 -25.90 19.61
CA LEU A 130 -9.87 -26.80 20.62
C LEU A 130 -8.84 -27.40 21.58
N SER A 131 -7.56 -27.16 21.35
CA SER A 131 -6.49 -27.70 22.17
C SER A 131 -6.22 -26.82 23.40
N LEU A 132 -5.96 -27.47 24.54
CA LEU A 132 -5.55 -26.79 25.77
C LEU A 132 -4.25 -25.98 25.62
N THR A 133 -3.39 -26.35 24.66
CA THR A 133 -2.16 -25.61 24.37
C THR A 133 -2.43 -24.24 23.75
N ASN A 134 -3.64 -23.99 23.23
CA ASN A 134 -4.00 -22.70 22.66
C ASN A 134 -3.96 -21.53 23.65
N ILE A 135 -4.14 -21.82 24.94
CA ILE A 135 -3.98 -20.83 26.01
C ILE A 135 -2.54 -20.27 26.05
N GLU A 136 -1.56 -21.13 25.75
CA GLU A 136 -0.13 -20.76 25.79
C GLU A 136 0.36 -20.17 24.45
N TYR A 137 -0.30 -20.49 23.35
CA TYR A 137 0.12 -20.11 21.99
C TYR A 137 -1.05 -19.57 21.16
N PRO A 138 -1.72 -18.49 21.60
CA PRO A 138 -2.96 -18.00 20.95
C PRO A 138 -2.73 -17.42 19.55
N GLU A 139 -1.55 -16.82 19.29
CA GLU A 139 -1.20 -16.17 18.03
C GLU A 139 -1.13 -17.12 16.83
N ARG A 140 -1.00 -18.43 17.08
CA ARG A 140 -0.95 -19.44 16.00
C ARG A 140 -2.28 -19.57 15.26
N ILE A 141 -3.41 -19.30 15.91
CA ILE A 141 -4.74 -19.42 15.29
C ILE A 141 -4.95 -18.38 14.19
N GLU A 142 -4.51 -17.13 14.43
CA GLU A 142 -4.54 -16.06 13.43
C GLU A 142 -3.63 -16.42 12.24
N PHE A 143 -2.40 -16.79 12.52
CA PHE A 143 -1.42 -17.21 11.51
C PHE A 143 -1.94 -18.36 10.62
N LEU A 144 -2.50 -19.42 11.22
CA LEU A 144 -3.06 -20.55 10.48
C LEU A 144 -4.29 -20.13 9.66
N GLY A 145 -5.08 -19.20 10.19
CA GLY A 145 -6.23 -18.62 9.50
C GLY A 145 -5.79 -17.85 8.25
N ASP A 146 -4.77 -17.03 8.37
CA ASP A 146 -4.23 -16.24 7.27
C ASP A 146 -3.76 -17.12 6.09
N ILE A 147 -3.09 -18.24 6.40
CA ILE A 147 -2.69 -19.21 5.36
C ILE A 147 -3.90 -19.91 4.75
N ALA A 148 -4.85 -20.36 5.57
CA ALA A 148 -6.01 -21.13 5.12
C ALA A 148 -6.94 -20.31 4.21
N GLU A 149 -7.11 -19.01 4.50
CA GLU A 149 -8.01 -18.09 3.79
C GLU A 149 -7.36 -17.39 2.58
N ARG A 150 -6.07 -17.64 2.34
CA ARG A 150 -5.29 -17.02 1.27
C ARG A 150 -5.80 -17.42 -0.11
N LYS A 151 -5.78 -16.46 -1.06
CA LYS A 151 -6.20 -16.71 -2.45
C LYS A 151 -5.22 -17.66 -3.16
N SER A 152 -5.71 -18.34 -4.19
CA SER A 152 -4.94 -19.38 -4.92
C SER A 152 -3.64 -18.90 -5.56
N LEU A 153 -3.54 -17.60 -5.87
CA LEU A 153 -2.36 -16.97 -6.49
C LEU A 153 -1.37 -16.38 -5.47
N ASP A 154 -1.79 -16.30 -4.20
CA ASP A 154 -0.97 -15.75 -3.13
C ASP A 154 -0.25 -16.91 -2.41
N LEU A 155 0.99 -17.12 -2.82
CA LEU A 155 1.80 -18.24 -2.36
C LEU A 155 2.38 -17.95 -0.97
N PRO A 156 2.39 -18.95 -0.06
CA PRO A 156 3.08 -18.80 1.21
C PRO A 156 4.59 -18.73 1.00
N THR A 157 5.26 -17.92 1.81
CA THR A 157 6.72 -17.82 1.82
C THR A 157 7.36 -19.05 2.47
N ASN A 158 8.67 -19.22 2.30
CA ASN A 158 9.39 -20.31 2.95
C ASN A 158 9.32 -20.21 4.48
N GLU A 159 9.40 -18.99 5.03
CA GLU A 159 9.30 -18.73 6.46
C GLU A 159 7.91 -19.10 7.01
N GLU A 160 6.86 -18.86 6.24
CA GLU A 160 5.49 -19.26 6.61
C GLU A 160 5.30 -20.77 6.56
N LEU A 161 5.89 -21.45 5.57
CA LEU A 161 5.89 -22.91 5.50
C LEU A 161 6.66 -23.53 6.67
N GLU A 162 7.83 -22.97 7.01
CA GLU A 162 8.60 -23.40 8.18
C GLU A 162 7.84 -23.18 9.48
N ARG A 163 7.16 -22.04 9.62
CA ARG A 163 6.32 -21.76 10.79
C ARG A 163 5.11 -22.69 10.87
N LEU A 164 4.43 -22.98 9.78
CA LEU A 164 3.33 -23.96 9.74
C LEU A 164 3.81 -25.33 10.24
N TRP A 165 4.95 -25.76 9.72
CA TRP A 165 5.57 -27.03 10.14
C TRP A 165 5.96 -27.02 11.62
N PHE A 166 6.55 -25.91 12.08
CA PHE A 166 6.91 -25.72 13.48
C PHE A 166 5.68 -25.82 14.40
N GLU A 167 4.57 -25.16 14.05
CA GLU A 167 3.35 -25.18 14.90
C GLU A 167 2.78 -26.60 15.03
N ILE A 168 2.78 -27.38 13.96
CA ILE A 168 2.34 -28.78 13.97
C ILE A 168 3.26 -29.64 14.86
N LEU A 169 4.57 -29.49 14.70
CA LEU A 169 5.55 -30.21 15.54
C LEU A 169 5.50 -29.76 17.00
N ASN A 170 5.27 -28.48 17.25
CA ASN A 170 5.12 -27.96 18.60
C ASN A 170 3.89 -28.56 19.29
N GLU A 171 2.74 -28.62 18.60
CA GLU A 171 1.54 -29.27 19.15
C GLU A 171 1.80 -30.74 19.48
N LEU A 172 2.44 -31.48 18.59
CA LEU A 172 2.84 -32.86 18.81
C LEU A 172 3.77 -32.99 20.04
N ASN A 173 4.77 -32.11 20.14
CA ASN A 173 5.69 -32.09 21.28
C ASN A 173 4.98 -31.75 22.60
N GLN A 174 4.06 -30.76 22.57
CA GLN A 174 3.29 -30.36 23.74
C GLN A 174 2.27 -31.42 24.17
N SER A 175 1.77 -32.25 23.26
CA SER A 175 0.84 -33.33 23.58
C SER A 175 1.44 -34.38 24.54
N GLY A 176 2.75 -34.57 24.49
CA GLY A 176 3.47 -35.48 25.38
C GLY A 176 3.99 -34.86 26.68
N LYS A 177 3.81 -33.56 26.90
CA LYS A 177 4.37 -32.84 28.07
C LYS A 177 3.34 -32.60 29.16
N VAL A 178 3.84 -32.70 30.41
CA VAL A 178 3.17 -32.14 31.56
C VAL A 178 3.81 -30.81 31.90
N LYS A 179 3.02 -29.74 31.96
CA LYS A 179 3.51 -28.38 32.18
C LYS A 179 2.65 -27.65 33.19
N GLU A 180 3.31 -26.91 34.07
CA GLU A 180 2.68 -26.02 35.04
C GLU A 180 2.92 -24.56 34.60
N TYR A 181 1.87 -23.75 34.65
CA TYR A 181 1.88 -22.33 34.36
C TYR A 181 0.71 -21.61 35.02
N SER A 182 0.87 -20.32 35.24
CA SER A 182 -0.20 -19.47 35.80
C SER A 182 -0.93 -18.78 34.65
N THR A 183 -2.27 -18.79 34.73
CA THR A 183 -3.13 -18.09 33.74
C THR A 183 -4.46 -17.70 34.39
N GLN A 184 -5.22 -16.90 33.67
CA GLN A 184 -6.57 -16.52 34.07
C GLN A 184 -7.57 -17.60 33.69
N ILE A 185 -8.45 -17.92 34.62
CA ILE A 185 -9.53 -18.88 34.42
C ILE A 185 -10.86 -18.28 34.87
N LEU A 186 -11.97 -18.82 34.36
CA LEU A 186 -13.30 -18.49 34.84
C LEU A 186 -13.62 -19.34 36.09
N SER A 187 -13.92 -18.65 37.17
CA SER A 187 -14.42 -19.29 38.40
C SER A 187 -15.85 -19.80 38.19
N LYS A 188 -16.35 -20.59 39.14
CA LYS A 188 -17.75 -21.06 39.11
C LYS A 188 -18.79 -19.94 39.22
N SER A 189 -18.40 -18.77 39.70
CA SER A 189 -19.23 -17.56 39.77
C SER A 189 -19.18 -16.74 38.47
N GLY A 190 -18.34 -17.14 37.47
CA GLY A 190 -18.13 -16.39 36.22
C GLY A 190 -17.10 -15.25 36.34
N GLU A 191 -16.40 -15.14 37.46
CA GLU A 191 -15.36 -14.15 37.68
C GLU A 191 -14.02 -14.67 37.12
N VAL A 192 -13.21 -13.77 36.55
CA VAL A 192 -11.85 -14.09 36.10
C VAL A 192 -10.92 -14.10 37.32
N VAL A 193 -10.22 -15.20 37.53
CA VAL A 193 -9.28 -15.37 38.63
C VAL A 193 -7.96 -15.96 38.12
N ASP A 194 -6.85 -15.55 38.73
CA ASP A 194 -5.55 -16.16 38.44
C ASP A 194 -5.44 -17.51 39.13
N ALA A 195 -4.95 -18.52 38.40
CA ALA A 195 -4.75 -19.87 38.92
C ALA A 195 -3.52 -20.54 38.31
N ASP A 196 -2.88 -21.37 39.16
CA ASP A 196 -1.81 -22.25 38.71
C ASP A 196 -2.41 -23.51 38.09
N ILE A 197 -2.11 -23.73 36.85
CA ILE A 197 -2.65 -24.79 36.02
C ILE A 197 -1.59 -25.86 35.80
N LEU A 198 -1.94 -27.11 36.03
CA LEU A 198 -1.19 -28.26 35.57
C LEU A 198 -1.87 -28.80 34.32
N ARG A 199 -1.21 -28.64 33.16
CA ARG A 199 -1.65 -29.22 31.88
C ARG A 199 -0.95 -30.56 31.61
N MET A 200 -1.73 -31.55 31.26
CA MET A 200 -1.25 -32.89 30.90
C MET A 200 -1.53 -33.13 29.44
N GLY A 201 -0.52 -32.88 28.60
CA GLY A 201 -0.67 -32.92 27.14
C GLY A 201 -1.72 -31.92 26.65
N VAL A 202 -2.45 -32.34 25.64
CA VAL A 202 -3.59 -31.59 25.06
C VAL A 202 -4.94 -32.02 25.65
N PHE A 203 -4.94 -32.98 26.57
CA PHE A 203 -6.15 -33.70 27.00
C PHE A 203 -6.78 -33.18 28.27
N ASN A 204 -5.96 -32.83 29.25
CA ASN A 204 -6.45 -32.47 30.57
C ASN A 204 -5.71 -31.29 31.16
N SER A 205 -6.43 -30.45 31.88
CA SER A 205 -5.89 -29.40 32.74
C SER A 205 -6.56 -29.40 34.11
N VAL A 206 -5.79 -29.09 35.12
CA VAL A 206 -6.19 -29.16 36.52
C VAL A 206 -5.73 -27.90 37.24
N ALA A 207 -6.61 -27.32 38.06
CA ALA A 207 -6.28 -26.27 39.00
C ALA A 207 -6.86 -26.65 40.39
N ASN A 208 -6.05 -26.58 41.44
CA ASN A 208 -6.48 -26.89 42.81
C ASN A 208 -7.15 -28.27 42.93
N GLY A 209 -6.73 -29.26 42.15
CA GLY A 209 -7.28 -30.61 42.11
C GLY A 209 -8.65 -30.73 41.44
N MET A 210 -9.12 -29.69 40.77
CA MET A 210 -10.33 -29.68 39.95
C MET A 210 -9.98 -29.61 38.47
N TYR A 211 -10.70 -30.37 37.66
CA TYR A 211 -10.51 -30.40 36.21
C TYR A 211 -11.13 -29.16 35.54
N LEU A 212 -10.45 -28.70 34.52
CA LEU A 212 -10.83 -27.54 33.70
C LEU A 212 -11.24 -27.96 32.29
N ASN A 213 -12.06 -27.16 31.68
CA ASN A 213 -12.46 -27.24 30.27
C ASN A 213 -12.01 -25.98 29.54
N LEU A 214 -11.70 -26.11 28.28
CA LEU A 214 -11.41 -24.97 27.40
C LEU A 214 -12.72 -24.43 26.80
N VAL A 215 -12.99 -23.15 27.01
CA VAL A 215 -14.00 -22.38 26.26
C VAL A 215 -13.33 -21.81 25.03
N ALA A 216 -13.39 -22.54 23.93
CA ALA A 216 -12.61 -22.25 22.72
C ALA A 216 -12.92 -20.86 22.13
N GLU A 217 -14.18 -20.40 22.19
CA GLU A 217 -14.61 -19.10 21.66
C GLU A 217 -13.93 -17.91 22.36
N GLN A 218 -13.63 -18.05 23.64
CA GLN A 218 -13.01 -17.01 24.45
C GLN A 218 -11.52 -17.29 24.74
N ASN A 219 -11.04 -18.45 24.31
CA ASN A 219 -9.69 -18.96 24.63
C ASN A 219 -9.37 -18.86 26.13
N VAL A 220 -10.30 -19.32 26.99
CA VAL A 220 -10.17 -19.28 28.43
C VAL A 220 -10.54 -20.65 29.04
N LEU A 221 -9.92 -20.98 30.16
CA LEU A 221 -10.25 -22.19 30.91
C LEU A 221 -11.36 -21.92 31.94
N GLU A 222 -12.27 -22.87 32.11
CA GLU A 222 -13.30 -22.85 33.14
C GLU A 222 -13.33 -24.16 33.92
N TYR A 223 -13.83 -24.16 35.15
CA TYR A 223 -14.01 -25.40 35.88
C TYR A 223 -15.09 -26.26 35.23
N LEU A 224 -14.80 -27.56 35.01
CA LEU A 224 -15.82 -28.50 34.54
C LEU A 224 -17.07 -28.42 35.43
N PRO A 225 -18.27 -28.26 34.85
CA PRO A 225 -19.53 -28.25 35.62
C PRO A 225 -19.74 -29.52 36.45
N LYS A 226 -19.40 -30.68 35.83
CA LYS A 226 -19.43 -31.99 36.51
C LYS A 226 -18.01 -32.51 36.65
N GLN A 227 -17.50 -32.45 37.87
CA GLN A 227 -16.16 -32.94 38.21
C GLN A 227 -16.13 -34.46 38.27
N PRO A 228 -14.99 -35.11 37.97
CA PRO A 228 -14.76 -36.54 38.19
C PRO A 228 -14.87 -36.92 39.67
N ASP A 229 -14.92 -38.23 39.90
CA ASP A 229 -15.00 -38.81 41.26
C ASP A 229 -13.87 -38.33 42.17
N GLY A 230 -14.16 -38.32 43.48
CA GLY A 230 -13.24 -37.81 44.50
C GLY A 230 -11.88 -38.53 44.54
N GLY A 231 -11.81 -39.80 44.11
CA GLY A 231 -10.57 -40.54 43.95
C GLY A 231 -9.67 -39.94 42.86
N ILE A 232 -10.23 -39.67 41.68
CA ILE A 232 -9.55 -39.08 40.52
C ILE A 232 -9.06 -37.67 40.87
N ARG A 233 -9.92 -36.84 41.47
CA ARG A 233 -9.54 -35.48 41.91
C ARG A 233 -8.42 -35.46 42.95
N ARG A 234 -8.39 -36.43 43.88
CA ARG A 234 -7.28 -36.56 44.85
C ARG A 234 -5.97 -36.91 44.16
N SER A 235 -6.01 -37.78 43.15
CA SER A 235 -4.83 -38.11 42.32
C SER A 235 -4.32 -36.90 41.54
N ALA A 236 -5.22 -36.13 40.92
CA ALA A 236 -4.88 -34.89 40.21
C ALA A 236 -4.23 -33.84 41.14
N LYS A 237 -4.77 -33.68 42.35
CA LYS A 237 -4.20 -32.78 43.37
C LYS A 237 -2.79 -33.25 43.82
N ARG A 238 -2.58 -34.56 43.98
CA ARG A 238 -1.25 -35.10 44.32
C ARG A 238 -0.25 -34.84 43.18
N LEU A 239 -0.67 -35.04 41.94
CA LEU A 239 0.21 -34.81 40.75
C LEU A 239 0.63 -33.34 40.73
N GLN A 240 -0.27 -32.41 40.95
CA GLN A 240 0.01 -30.97 41.03
C GLN A 240 1.04 -30.64 42.12
N THR A 241 0.90 -31.24 43.31
CA THR A 241 1.86 -31.05 44.41
C THR A 241 3.23 -31.62 44.12
N VAL A 242 3.32 -32.80 43.45
CA VAL A 242 4.59 -33.43 43.07
C VAL A 242 5.28 -32.63 41.94
N SER A 243 4.55 -32.16 40.97
CA SER A 243 5.09 -31.33 39.90
C SER A 243 5.76 -30.07 40.43
N TYR A 244 5.13 -29.40 41.39
CA TYR A 244 5.68 -28.25 42.11
C TYR A 244 7.03 -28.56 42.79
N THR A 245 7.15 -29.71 43.45
CA THR A 245 8.42 -30.12 44.12
C THR A 245 9.53 -30.46 43.21
N HIS A 246 9.26 -31.03 42.02
CA HIS A 246 10.29 -31.37 41.03
C HIS A 246 10.81 -30.14 40.26
N LEU A 247 10.00 -29.13 40.02
CA LEU A 247 10.41 -27.90 39.34
C LEU A 247 11.23 -26.96 40.25
N THR A 248 11.12 -27.10 41.57
CA THR A 248 11.81 -26.26 42.58
C THR A 248 13.10 -26.87 43.10
N LEU A 249 13.45 -28.11 42.74
CA LEU A 249 14.75 -28.69 43.10
C LEU A 249 15.87 -28.00 42.28
N PRO A 250 16.86 -27.36 42.93
CA PRO A 250 17.99 -26.80 42.20
C PRO A 250 18.73 -27.99 41.56
N THR A 251 18.91 -27.92 40.22
CA THR A 251 19.86 -28.78 39.52
C THR A 251 21.28 -28.39 39.98
N ASN A 252 21.72 -28.97 41.10
CA ASN A 252 23.10 -28.94 41.45
C ASN A 252 23.83 -29.90 40.52
N ALA A 253 24.46 -29.35 39.49
CA ALA A 253 25.54 -29.96 38.75
C ALA A 253 26.75 -29.05 38.82
#